data_d49926a837e0ecd8327b5489bdb12cac
#
_entry.id   d49926a837e0ecd8327b5489bdb12cac
#
_cell.length_a   1.000
_cell.length_b   1.000
_cell.length_c   1.000
_cell.angle_alpha   90.00
_cell.angle_beta   90.00
_cell.angle_gamma   90.00
#
_symmetry.space_group_name_H-M   'P 1'
#
loop_
_entity.id
_entity.type
_entity.pdbx_description
1 polymer ?
#
loop_
_entity_poly.entity_id
_entity_poly.type
_entity_poly.pdbx_seq_one_letter_code
_entity_poly.pdbx_strand_id
1 'polypeptide(L)'
;MIEKFLNRVIEGDCLEIMRQMPDNSIDAVITDPPYCSGGRSINTRQQNTTRKYESSPMGRPDFLGDAKDSRGWLAWCGLWIAECYRIMKPGAYFLTFCDWRQLPTATDALQVGGISWRGVAVWDKGLGSRAPHKGYFRHQCEFIPWGTKGPCNQQETGPFPGCFEHHVRQTDKFHIAGKPTPLMEDLVKIVPEGGIILDPFAGSGTTCVAAARTGRQFIGIEKMSEYHAVACKRLRETI
;
A
#
# COMPACT_ATOMS: atom_id res chain seq x y z
N MET A 1 17.33 -12.98 12.18
CA MET A 1 16.04 -13.55 12.54
C MET A 1 14.98 -12.47 12.36
N ILE A 2 13.77 -12.84 11.94
CA ILE A 2 12.69 -11.88 11.58
C ILE A 2 12.08 -11.21 12.82
N GLU A 3 12.19 -11.84 14.00
CA GLU A 3 11.56 -11.44 15.25
C GLU A 3 11.86 -10.01 15.68
N LYS A 4 13.08 -9.51 15.39
CA LYS A 4 13.47 -8.13 15.72
C LYS A 4 12.66 -7.06 14.98
N PHE A 5 11.99 -7.44 13.88
CA PHE A 5 11.17 -6.53 13.06
C PHE A 5 9.66 -6.61 13.39
N LEU A 6 9.20 -7.71 14.02
CA LEU A 6 7.78 -7.99 14.22
C LEU A 6 7.08 -6.93 15.07
N ASN A 7 5.84 -6.63 14.69
CA ASN A 7 4.92 -5.74 15.37
C ASN A 7 5.48 -4.33 15.61
N ARG A 8 6.23 -3.82 14.62
CA ARG A 8 6.85 -2.50 14.64
C ARG A 8 6.67 -1.77 13.32
N VAL A 9 6.65 -0.46 13.40
CA VAL A 9 6.97 0.41 12.27
C VAL A 9 8.40 0.90 12.46
N ILE A 10 9.22 0.75 11.43
CA ILE A 10 10.66 1.02 11.45
C ILE A 10 10.89 2.26 10.59
N GLU A 11 11.58 3.25 11.14
CA GLU A 11 11.97 4.43 10.38
C GLU A 11 13.17 4.12 9.48
N GLY A 12 13.03 4.36 8.17
CA GLY A 12 14.12 4.16 7.22
C GLY A 12 13.68 3.91 5.79
N ASP A 13 14.66 3.70 4.93
CA ASP A 13 14.44 3.32 3.54
C ASP A 13 14.05 1.85 3.43
N CYS A 14 12.99 1.56 2.67
CA CYS A 14 12.45 0.19 2.58
C CYS A 14 13.48 -0.81 2.02
N LEU A 15 14.30 -0.43 1.04
CA LEU A 15 15.32 -1.31 0.49
C LEU A 15 16.42 -1.63 1.51
N GLU A 16 16.87 -0.63 2.27
CA GLU A 16 17.91 -0.82 3.30
C GLU A 16 17.41 -1.72 4.43
N ILE A 17 16.17 -1.54 4.87
CA ILE A 17 15.58 -2.35 5.94
C ILE A 17 15.28 -3.77 5.46
N MET A 18 14.65 -3.94 4.27
CA MET A 18 14.31 -5.26 3.74
C MET A 18 15.54 -6.14 3.46
N ARG A 19 16.66 -5.56 3.04
CA ARG A 19 17.94 -6.30 2.87
C ARG A 19 18.43 -7.00 4.14
N GLN A 20 18.02 -6.54 5.31
CA GLN A 20 18.37 -7.14 6.61
C GLN A 20 17.40 -8.24 7.03
N MET A 21 16.30 -8.45 6.28
CA MET A 21 15.31 -9.48 6.56
C MET A 21 15.71 -10.80 5.90
N PRO A 22 15.43 -11.93 6.56
CA PRO A 22 15.70 -13.25 5.99
C PRO A 22 14.78 -13.55 4.80
N ASP A 23 15.26 -14.39 3.89
CA ASP A 23 14.46 -14.93 2.79
C ASP A 23 13.28 -15.73 3.31
N ASN A 24 12.18 -15.75 2.56
CA ASN A 24 11.02 -16.60 2.81
C ASN A 24 10.43 -16.46 4.24
N SER A 25 10.32 -15.23 4.72
CA SER A 25 9.88 -14.92 6.09
C SER A 25 8.52 -14.25 6.19
N ILE A 26 7.99 -13.67 5.09
CA ILE A 26 6.78 -12.85 5.04
C ILE A 26 5.64 -13.61 4.36
N ASP A 27 4.43 -13.55 4.93
CA ASP A 27 3.23 -14.21 4.41
C ASP A 27 2.47 -13.35 3.40
N ALA A 28 2.54 -12.03 3.52
CA ALA A 28 2.03 -11.10 2.50
C ALA A 28 2.72 -9.75 2.54
N VAL A 29 2.75 -9.10 1.38
CA VAL A 29 3.03 -7.67 1.22
C VAL A 29 1.71 -6.98 0.85
N ILE A 30 1.28 -6.00 1.63
CA ILE A 30 0.07 -5.19 1.38
C ILE A 30 0.46 -3.73 1.55
N THR A 31 0.47 -2.95 0.47
CA THR A 31 1.13 -1.64 0.48
C THR A 31 0.52 -0.62 -0.46
N ASP A 32 0.70 0.66 -0.11
CA ASP A 32 0.27 1.82 -0.88
C ASP A 32 1.48 2.72 -1.21
N PRO A 33 2.30 2.35 -2.20
CA PRO A 33 3.48 3.13 -2.58
C PRO A 33 3.08 4.47 -3.23
N PRO A 34 3.93 5.51 -3.22
CA PRO A 34 3.69 6.71 -4.02
C PRO A 34 3.65 6.35 -5.51
N TYR A 35 2.48 6.48 -6.15
CA TYR A 35 2.28 6.06 -7.55
C TYR A 35 2.33 7.20 -8.58
N CYS A 36 2.73 8.40 -8.17
CA CYS A 36 3.10 9.51 -9.08
C CYS A 36 2.01 9.95 -10.07
N SER A 37 0.74 9.78 -9.72
CA SER A 37 -0.39 10.03 -10.63
C SER A 37 -1.09 11.37 -10.44
N GLY A 38 -0.75 12.11 -9.40
CA GLY A 38 -1.35 13.42 -9.10
C GLY A 38 -0.97 14.49 -10.12
N GLY A 39 -2.00 15.27 -10.58
CA GLY A 39 -1.80 16.43 -11.46
C GLY A 39 -2.05 16.18 -12.95
N ARG A 40 -2.57 17.25 -13.64
CA ARG A 40 -2.95 17.21 -15.06
C ARG A 40 -1.76 17.39 -16.03
N SER A 41 -0.65 17.96 -15.57
CA SER A 41 0.53 18.25 -16.37
C SER A 41 1.81 17.86 -15.64
N ILE A 42 2.93 17.78 -16.38
CA ILE A 42 4.26 17.53 -15.78
C ILE A 42 4.56 18.53 -14.67
N ASN A 43 4.28 19.81 -14.87
CA ASN A 43 4.51 20.86 -13.88
C ASN A 43 3.67 20.64 -12.60
N THR A 44 2.43 20.13 -12.74
CA THR A 44 1.56 19.82 -11.60
C THR A 44 2.04 18.55 -10.88
N ARG A 45 2.61 17.58 -11.60
CA ARG A 45 3.18 16.37 -11.00
C ARG A 45 4.42 16.63 -10.14
N GLN A 46 5.17 17.68 -10.45
CA GLN A 46 6.37 18.08 -9.69
C GLN A 46 6.07 18.97 -8.48
N GLN A 47 4.80 19.37 -8.27
CA GLN A 47 4.39 20.13 -7.10
C GLN A 47 4.38 19.25 -5.85
N ASN A 48 4.47 19.89 -4.68
CA ASN A 48 4.32 19.24 -3.38
C ASN A 48 2.99 18.49 -3.28
N THR A 49 2.99 17.37 -2.58
CA THR A 49 1.83 16.47 -2.45
C THR A 49 0.63 17.15 -1.79
N THR A 50 0.86 18.06 -0.85
CA THR A 50 -0.19 18.90 -0.26
C THR A 50 -0.95 19.70 -1.33
N ARG A 51 -0.25 20.33 -2.28
CA ARG A 51 -0.86 21.08 -3.39
C ARG A 51 -1.57 20.18 -4.41
N LYS A 52 -1.11 18.94 -4.56
CA LYS A 52 -1.72 17.97 -5.50
C LYS A 52 -3.04 17.39 -4.97
N TYR A 53 -3.12 17.10 -3.69
CA TYR A 53 -4.17 16.26 -3.11
C TYR A 53 -5.08 16.97 -2.11
N GLU A 54 -4.67 18.09 -1.53
CA GLU A 54 -5.50 18.86 -0.61
C GLU A 54 -6.10 20.10 -1.28
N SER A 55 -7.41 20.29 -1.11
CA SER A 55 -8.12 21.50 -1.54
C SER A 55 -7.97 22.65 -0.52
N SER A 56 -7.59 22.33 0.71
CA SER A 56 -7.27 23.29 1.78
C SER A 56 -6.16 22.70 2.64
N PRO A 57 -5.12 23.47 2.99
CA PRO A 57 -4.01 23.00 3.83
C PRO A 57 -4.53 22.57 5.20
N MET A 58 -4.38 21.29 5.53
CA MET A 58 -4.76 20.71 6.82
C MET A 58 -3.55 20.46 7.72
N GLY A 59 -2.38 21.04 7.39
CA GLY A 59 -1.14 20.91 8.17
C GLY A 59 -0.50 19.51 8.13
N ARG A 60 -0.89 18.68 7.15
CA ARG A 60 -0.26 17.37 6.98
C ARG A 60 1.06 17.51 6.21
N PRO A 61 2.11 16.76 6.59
CA PRO A 61 3.39 16.80 5.89
C PRO A 61 3.26 16.33 4.43
N ASP A 62 4.08 16.90 3.54
CA ASP A 62 4.27 16.36 2.20
C ASP A 62 4.94 14.98 2.28
N PHE A 63 4.69 14.10 1.31
CA PHE A 63 5.40 12.81 1.23
C PHE A 63 6.32 12.75 0.01
N LEU A 64 7.38 11.96 0.12
CA LEU A 64 8.44 11.87 -0.89
C LEU A 64 8.12 10.82 -1.96
N GLY A 65 8.73 10.99 -3.14
CA GLY A 65 8.73 9.95 -4.19
C GLY A 65 7.62 10.05 -5.22
N ASP A 66 6.69 11.02 -5.12
CA ASP A 66 5.51 11.15 -5.98
C ASP A 66 5.75 12.00 -7.25
N ALA A 67 6.97 12.05 -7.77
CA ALA A 67 7.34 12.91 -8.91
C ALA A 67 7.98 12.17 -10.10
N LYS A 68 7.95 10.84 -10.11
CA LYS A 68 8.55 10.04 -11.20
C LYS A 68 7.63 9.95 -12.41
N ASP A 69 8.21 9.88 -13.60
CA ASP A 69 7.48 9.42 -14.79
C ASP A 69 7.18 7.91 -14.71
N SER A 70 6.32 7.40 -15.60
CA SER A 70 5.87 5.99 -15.53
C SER A 70 7.02 4.99 -15.69
N ARG A 71 8.04 5.29 -16.50
CA ARG A 71 9.20 4.39 -16.71
C ARG A 71 10.16 4.42 -15.53
N GLY A 72 10.47 5.61 -15.02
CA GLY A 72 11.26 5.77 -13.80
C GLY A 72 10.56 5.15 -12.58
N TRP A 73 9.23 5.24 -12.53
CA TRP A 73 8.42 4.59 -11.51
C TRP A 73 8.48 3.06 -11.64
N LEU A 74 8.35 2.51 -12.86
CA LEU A 74 8.50 1.07 -13.12
C LEU A 74 9.87 0.54 -12.67
N ALA A 75 10.94 1.23 -13.07
CA ALA A 75 12.29 0.84 -12.68
C ALA A 75 12.48 0.84 -11.16
N TRP A 76 12.00 1.89 -10.49
CA TRP A 76 12.04 1.99 -9.03
C TRP A 76 11.21 0.89 -8.36
N CYS A 77 9.99 0.61 -8.86
CA CYS A 77 9.15 -0.46 -8.34
C CYS A 77 9.81 -1.83 -8.48
N GLY A 78 10.45 -2.10 -9.62
CA GLY A 78 11.16 -3.35 -9.83
C GLY A 78 12.19 -3.65 -8.74
N LEU A 79 12.89 -2.63 -8.22
CA LEU A 79 13.89 -2.80 -7.18
C LEU A 79 13.28 -3.25 -5.84
N TRP A 80 12.28 -2.53 -5.34
CA TRP A 80 11.72 -2.86 -4.03
C TRP A 80 10.77 -4.07 -4.08
N ILE A 81 10.08 -4.30 -5.20
CA ILE A 81 9.25 -5.50 -5.38
C ILE A 81 10.13 -6.77 -5.45
N ALA A 82 11.30 -6.71 -6.10
CA ALA A 82 12.24 -7.82 -6.10
C ALA A 82 12.75 -8.17 -4.69
N GLU A 83 13.00 -7.16 -3.84
CA GLU A 83 13.32 -7.41 -2.43
C GLU A 83 12.12 -7.98 -1.66
N CYS A 84 10.91 -7.48 -1.89
CA CYS A 84 9.70 -8.10 -1.35
C CYS A 84 9.60 -9.56 -1.78
N TYR A 85 9.81 -9.86 -3.08
CA TYR A 85 9.79 -11.23 -3.60
C TYR A 85 10.79 -12.13 -2.88
N ARG A 86 12.03 -11.67 -2.65
CA ARG A 86 13.05 -12.43 -1.93
C ARG A 86 12.58 -12.85 -0.54
N ILE A 87 12.04 -11.91 0.24
CA ILE A 87 11.64 -12.14 1.64
C ILE A 87 10.27 -12.79 1.80
N MET A 88 9.40 -12.77 0.78
CA MET A 88 8.12 -13.46 0.78
C MET A 88 8.32 -14.98 0.80
N LYS A 89 7.47 -15.70 1.51
CA LYS A 89 7.39 -17.17 1.46
C LYS A 89 6.85 -17.64 0.09
N PRO A 90 7.17 -18.86 -0.37
CA PRO A 90 6.49 -19.44 -1.54
C PRO A 90 4.96 -19.44 -1.34
N GLY A 91 4.21 -18.97 -2.33
CA GLY A 91 2.76 -18.83 -2.26
C GLY A 91 2.24 -17.58 -1.54
N ALA A 92 3.12 -16.80 -0.92
CA ALA A 92 2.76 -15.55 -0.25
C ALA A 92 2.13 -14.53 -1.19
N TYR A 93 1.25 -13.68 -0.66
CA TYR A 93 0.49 -12.69 -1.42
C TYR A 93 1.24 -11.37 -1.54
N PHE A 94 1.06 -10.72 -2.69
CA PHE A 94 1.50 -9.35 -2.93
C PHE A 94 0.32 -8.52 -3.43
N LEU A 95 -0.05 -7.47 -2.70
CA LEU A 95 -1.11 -6.52 -3.04
C LEU A 95 -0.54 -5.11 -3.02
N THR A 96 -0.80 -4.32 -4.06
CA THR A 96 -0.40 -2.91 -4.11
C THR A 96 -1.52 -2.03 -4.62
N PHE A 97 -1.65 -0.83 -4.05
CA PHE A 97 -2.60 0.15 -4.56
C PHE A 97 -2.05 0.92 -5.73
N CYS A 98 -2.93 1.29 -6.65
CA CYS A 98 -2.65 2.28 -7.70
C CYS A 98 -3.94 2.93 -8.20
N ASP A 99 -3.82 4.10 -8.86
CA ASP A 99 -4.92 4.67 -9.61
C ASP A 99 -4.99 4.09 -11.04
N TRP A 100 -6.05 4.47 -11.77
CA TRP A 100 -6.27 4.00 -13.14
C TRP A 100 -5.14 4.35 -14.12
N ARG A 101 -4.40 5.45 -13.87
CA ARG A 101 -3.31 5.89 -14.77
C ARG A 101 -2.10 4.99 -14.64
N GLN A 102 -1.82 4.53 -13.42
CA GLN A 102 -0.68 3.67 -13.15
C GLN A 102 -1.01 2.19 -13.23
N LEU A 103 -2.28 1.82 -13.40
CA LEU A 103 -2.67 0.41 -13.44
C LEU A 103 -1.88 -0.43 -14.44
N PRO A 104 -1.68 -0.02 -15.72
CA PRO A 104 -0.85 -0.78 -16.65
C PRO A 104 0.59 -0.94 -16.15
N THR A 105 1.21 0.15 -15.68
CA THR A 105 2.59 0.12 -15.20
C THR A 105 2.72 -0.66 -13.88
N ALA A 106 1.70 -0.64 -13.03
CA ALA A 106 1.69 -1.39 -11.79
C ALA A 106 1.65 -2.90 -12.03
N THR A 107 0.86 -3.36 -13.01
CA THR A 107 0.84 -4.78 -13.40
C THR A 107 2.16 -5.24 -14.01
N ASP A 108 2.82 -4.37 -14.80
CA ASP A 108 4.17 -4.63 -15.31
C ASP A 108 5.19 -4.68 -14.17
N ALA A 109 5.10 -3.75 -13.20
CA ALA A 109 6.01 -3.68 -12.06
C ALA A 109 5.97 -4.95 -11.19
N LEU A 110 4.78 -5.53 -10.96
CA LEU A 110 4.65 -6.82 -10.26
C LEU A 110 5.50 -7.89 -10.97
N GLN A 111 5.32 -8.02 -12.28
CA GLN A 111 5.99 -9.03 -13.10
C GLN A 111 7.50 -8.80 -13.18
N VAL A 112 7.95 -7.54 -13.35
CA VAL A 112 9.37 -7.16 -13.31
C VAL A 112 10.01 -7.52 -11.98
N GLY A 113 9.28 -7.34 -10.86
CA GLY A 113 9.71 -7.72 -9.52
C GLY A 113 9.63 -9.22 -9.21
N GLY A 114 9.18 -10.06 -10.17
CA GLY A 114 9.11 -11.52 -10.03
C GLY A 114 7.78 -12.07 -9.53
N ILE A 115 6.79 -11.21 -9.23
CA ILE A 115 5.47 -11.63 -8.75
C ILE A 115 4.67 -12.25 -9.90
N SER A 116 4.08 -13.41 -9.66
CA SER A 116 3.10 -14.01 -10.58
C SER A 116 1.79 -13.25 -10.47
N TRP A 117 1.54 -12.34 -11.41
CA TRP A 117 0.31 -11.54 -11.43
C TRP A 117 -0.93 -12.43 -11.57
N ARG A 118 -1.94 -12.23 -10.70
CA ARG A 118 -3.15 -13.07 -10.62
C ARG A 118 -4.43 -12.32 -10.97
N GLY A 119 -4.47 -11.00 -10.75
CA GLY A 119 -5.66 -10.20 -11.02
C GLY A 119 -5.58 -8.81 -10.44
N VAL A 120 -6.74 -8.15 -10.45
CA VAL A 120 -6.93 -6.81 -9.90
C VAL A 120 -8.19 -6.82 -9.04
N ALA A 121 -8.05 -6.56 -7.76
CA ALA A 121 -9.17 -6.21 -6.90
C ALA A 121 -9.45 -4.70 -6.98
N VAL A 122 -10.63 -4.28 -6.58
CA VAL A 122 -11.10 -2.90 -6.73
C VAL A 122 -11.57 -2.37 -5.37
N TRP A 123 -11.13 -1.17 -5.03
CA TRP A 123 -11.73 -0.39 -3.97
C TRP A 123 -12.67 0.66 -4.56
N ASP A 124 -13.96 0.50 -4.28
CA ASP A 124 -15.01 1.47 -4.59
C ASP A 124 -15.14 2.49 -3.45
N LYS A 125 -14.86 3.76 -3.77
CA LYS A 125 -14.95 4.89 -2.83
C LYS A 125 -16.37 5.49 -2.75
N GLY A 126 -17.30 4.97 -3.53
CA GLY A 126 -18.67 5.45 -3.62
C GLY A 126 -18.85 6.74 -4.43
N LEU A 127 -20.09 7.15 -4.57
CA LEU A 127 -20.51 8.30 -5.40
C LEU A 127 -20.00 9.66 -4.89
N GLY A 128 -19.51 9.75 -3.66
CA GLY A 128 -18.86 10.97 -3.12
C GLY A 128 -17.48 11.27 -3.73
N SER A 129 -16.93 10.36 -4.54
CA SER A 129 -15.63 10.53 -5.17
C SER A 129 -15.64 11.64 -6.24
N ARG A 130 -14.44 12.23 -6.46
CA ARG A 130 -14.26 13.35 -7.38
C ARG A 130 -14.59 13.00 -8.84
N ALA A 131 -15.28 13.91 -9.53
CA ALA A 131 -15.35 13.97 -10.98
C ALA A 131 -14.75 15.30 -11.47
N PRO A 132 -14.03 15.33 -12.61
CA PRO A 132 -13.42 16.57 -13.13
C PRO A 132 -14.45 17.64 -13.53
N HIS A 133 -15.57 17.25 -14.15
CA HIS A 133 -16.69 18.12 -14.57
C HIS A 133 -17.92 17.28 -14.90
N LYS A 134 -19.07 17.94 -15.17
CA LYS A 134 -20.27 17.28 -15.68
C LYS A 134 -19.97 16.60 -17.03
N GLY A 135 -20.52 15.42 -17.27
CA GLY A 135 -20.23 14.61 -18.47
C GLY A 135 -18.97 13.75 -18.38
N TYR A 136 -18.30 13.73 -17.22
CA TYR A 136 -17.14 12.89 -16.95
C TYR A 136 -17.51 11.75 -15.99
N PHE A 137 -16.87 10.59 -16.12
CA PHE A 137 -17.00 9.55 -15.10
C PHE A 137 -16.26 9.95 -13.82
N ARG A 138 -16.79 9.59 -12.67
CA ARG A 138 -16.12 9.77 -11.38
C ARG A 138 -14.89 8.88 -11.29
N HIS A 139 -13.84 9.40 -10.66
CA HIS A 139 -12.70 8.56 -10.25
C HIS A 139 -13.06 7.79 -8.98
N GLN A 140 -14.09 6.95 -9.11
CA GLN A 140 -14.73 6.24 -8.00
C GLN A 140 -13.86 5.12 -7.47
N CYS A 141 -13.12 4.44 -8.37
CA CYS A 141 -12.33 3.28 -8.00
C CYS A 141 -10.84 3.58 -7.88
N GLU A 142 -10.20 2.93 -6.94
CA GLU A 142 -8.78 2.63 -6.94
C GLU A 142 -8.58 1.13 -7.15
N PHE A 143 -7.44 0.78 -7.69
CA PHE A 143 -7.15 -0.58 -8.12
C PHE A 143 -6.09 -1.19 -7.21
N ILE A 144 -6.22 -2.51 -7.02
CA ILE A 144 -5.32 -3.31 -6.20
C ILE A 144 -4.81 -4.47 -7.06
N PRO A 145 -3.83 -4.24 -7.95
CA PRO A 145 -3.12 -5.32 -8.61
C PRO A 145 -2.54 -6.27 -7.55
N TRP A 146 -2.74 -7.57 -7.76
CA TRP A 146 -2.27 -8.57 -6.81
C TRP A 146 -1.70 -9.80 -7.49
N GLY A 147 -0.86 -10.50 -6.78
CA GLY A 147 -0.24 -11.72 -7.24
C GLY A 147 0.38 -12.53 -6.11
N THR A 148 1.17 -13.53 -6.46
CA THR A 148 1.81 -14.44 -5.51
C THR A 148 3.26 -14.70 -5.86
N LYS A 149 4.05 -15.10 -4.87
CA LYS A 149 5.37 -15.67 -5.10
C LYS A 149 5.23 -17.12 -5.58
N GLY A 150 5.26 -17.32 -6.91
CA GLY A 150 5.04 -18.62 -7.53
C GLY A 150 3.57 -19.09 -7.42
N PRO A 151 3.31 -20.40 -7.32
CA PRO A 151 1.96 -20.95 -7.20
C PRO A 151 1.21 -20.41 -6.00
N CYS A 152 -0.09 -20.11 -6.19
CA CYS A 152 -0.97 -19.72 -5.09
C CYS A 152 -1.34 -20.95 -4.27
N ASN A 153 -1.11 -20.89 -2.95
CA ASN A 153 -1.53 -21.94 -2.05
C ASN A 153 -3.06 -21.89 -1.84
N GLN A 154 -3.69 -23.04 -1.87
CA GLN A 154 -5.10 -23.13 -1.45
C GLN A 154 -5.21 -22.89 0.05
N GLN A 155 -6.24 -22.18 0.45
CA GLN A 155 -6.57 -21.89 1.83
C GLN A 155 -7.92 -22.54 2.20
N GLU A 156 -8.12 -22.76 3.48
CA GLU A 156 -9.41 -23.25 4.03
C GLU A 156 -10.49 -22.15 3.98
N THR A 157 -10.07 -20.89 3.96
CA THR A 157 -10.95 -19.71 3.92
C THR A 157 -10.95 -19.08 2.53
N GLY A 158 -12.05 -18.43 2.18
CA GLY A 158 -12.25 -17.80 0.87
C GLY A 158 -13.35 -18.48 0.06
N PRO A 159 -13.57 -18.11 -1.23
CA PRO A 159 -12.85 -17.03 -1.93
C PRO A 159 -13.14 -15.65 -1.33
N PHE A 160 -12.13 -14.76 -1.41
CA PHE A 160 -12.24 -13.39 -0.91
C PHE A 160 -12.89 -12.47 -1.95
N PRO A 161 -13.57 -11.37 -1.51
CA PRO A 161 -14.16 -10.40 -2.43
C PRO A 161 -13.10 -9.78 -3.36
N GLY A 162 -13.47 -9.56 -4.62
CA GLY A 162 -12.66 -8.82 -5.59
C GLY A 162 -13.01 -7.33 -5.68
N CYS A 163 -14.05 -6.89 -4.97
CA CYS A 163 -14.49 -5.50 -4.91
C CYS A 163 -14.84 -5.16 -3.46
N PHE A 164 -14.33 -4.03 -2.96
CA PHE A 164 -14.49 -3.55 -1.60
C PHE A 164 -15.13 -2.16 -1.62
N GLU A 165 -16.29 -1.99 -0.99
CA GLU A 165 -16.96 -0.70 -0.89
C GLU A 165 -16.69 -0.06 0.47
N HIS A 166 -15.83 0.95 0.49
CA HIS A 166 -15.50 1.71 1.70
C HIS A 166 -15.40 3.19 1.41
N HIS A 167 -16.24 4.00 2.04
CA HIS A 167 -16.22 5.45 1.89
C HIS A 167 -15.04 6.08 2.65
N VAL A 168 -14.43 7.09 2.04
CA VAL A 168 -13.37 7.88 2.68
C VAL A 168 -13.98 8.82 3.72
N ARG A 169 -13.75 8.57 5.00
CA ARG A 169 -14.19 9.47 6.09
C ARG A 169 -13.03 10.40 6.47
N GLN A 170 -13.35 11.67 6.72
CA GLN A 170 -12.34 12.66 7.15
C GLN A 170 -11.68 12.29 8.49
N THR A 171 -12.43 11.66 9.39
CA THR A 171 -11.97 11.18 10.69
C THR A 171 -10.89 10.09 10.60
N ASP A 172 -10.84 9.35 9.48
CA ASP A 172 -9.90 8.24 9.27
C ASP A 172 -8.64 8.68 8.51
N LYS A 173 -8.56 9.97 8.14
CA LYS A 173 -7.44 10.51 7.36
C LYS A 173 -6.30 10.99 8.26
N PHE A 174 -5.43 10.08 8.65
CA PHE A 174 -4.16 10.39 9.33
C PHE A 174 -3.00 10.74 8.36
N HIS A 175 -3.19 10.44 7.08
CA HIS A 175 -2.26 10.73 5.98
C HIS A 175 -3.02 11.38 4.82
N ILE A 176 -2.34 12.20 3.98
CA ILE A 176 -2.96 12.88 2.82
C ILE A 176 -3.63 11.86 1.88
N ALA A 177 -2.97 10.74 1.63
CA ALA A 177 -3.42 9.63 0.78
C ALA A 177 -3.82 8.37 1.60
N GLY A 178 -4.05 8.50 2.92
CA GLY A 178 -4.32 7.36 3.80
C GLY A 178 -5.56 6.57 3.39
N LYS A 179 -5.45 5.25 3.40
CA LYS A 179 -6.56 4.32 3.13
C LYS A 179 -7.45 4.17 4.36
N PRO A 180 -8.77 3.93 4.19
CA PRO A 180 -9.66 3.62 5.32
C PRO A 180 -9.19 2.36 6.07
N THR A 181 -9.18 2.42 7.40
CA THR A 181 -8.80 1.25 8.21
C THR A 181 -9.72 0.05 7.96
N PRO A 182 -11.07 0.20 7.83
CA PRO A 182 -11.94 -0.94 7.51
C PRO A 182 -11.62 -1.63 6.17
N LEU A 183 -11.22 -0.87 5.15
CA LEU A 183 -10.76 -1.46 3.88
C LEU A 183 -9.52 -2.34 4.11
N MET A 184 -8.56 -1.84 4.87
CA MET A 184 -7.34 -2.60 5.14
C MET A 184 -7.63 -3.82 6.03
N GLU A 185 -8.58 -3.71 6.99
CA GLU A 185 -9.04 -4.85 7.79
C GLU A 185 -9.66 -5.97 6.93
N ASP A 186 -10.34 -5.63 5.84
CA ASP A 186 -10.84 -6.63 4.90
C ASP A 186 -9.71 -7.23 4.03
N LEU A 187 -8.80 -6.42 3.54
CA LEU A 187 -7.69 -6.89 2.70
C LEU A 187 -6.72 -7.82 3.44
N VAL A 188 -6.42 -7.52 4.71
CA VAL A 188 -5.48 -8.34 5.49
C VAL A 188 -6.03 -9.75 5.80
N LYS A 189 -7.34 -9.97 5.69
CA LYS A 189 -7.97 -11.28 5.90
C LYS A 189 -7.53 -12.34 4.89
N ILE A 190 -6.94 -11.93 3.75
CA ILE A 190 -6.33 -12.88 2.80
C ILE A 190 -5.16 -13.64 3.41
N VAL A 191 -4.60 -13.15 4.49
CA VAL A 191 -3.54 -13.80 5.26
C VAL A 191 -4.18 -14.51 6.46
N PRO A 192 -3.86 -15.76 6.76
CA PRO A 192 -4.30 -16.44 7.98
C PRO A 192 -3.92 -15.68 9.26
N GLU A 193 -4.66 -15.89 10.34
CA GLU A 193 -4.31 -15.33 11.64
C GLU A 193 -2.90 -15.77 12.07
N GLY A 194 -2.17 -14.87 12.72
CA GLY A 194 -0.77 -15.08 13.09
C GLY A 194 0.23 -14.88 11.94
N GLY A 195 -0.23 -14.81 10.68
CA GLY A 195 0.66 -14.56 9.53
C GLY A 195 1.25 -13.15 9.54
N ILE A 196 2.42 -12.99 8.91
CA ILE A 196 3.23 -11.77 8.92
C ILE A 196 2.95 -10.95 7.67
N ILE A 197 2.47 -9.72 7.85
CA ILE A 197 2.20 -8.76 6.78
C ILE A 197 3.27 -7.68 6.78
N LEU A 198 3.88 -7.42 5.63
CA LEU A 198 4.81 -6.31 5.42
C LEU A 198 4.12 -5.19 4.66
N ASP A 199 4.30 -3.96 5.15
CA ASP A 199 4.02 -2.73 4.40
C ASP A 199 5.30 -1.89 4.29
N PRO A 200 6.01 -1.93 3.13
CA PRO A 200 7.25 -1.16 2.93
C PRO A 200 7.05 0.35 2.78
N PHE A 201 5.80 0.83 2.74
CA PHE A 201 5.42 2.25 2.65
C PHE A 201 4.29 2.56 3.63
N ALA A 202 4.54 2.30 4.91
CA ALA A 202 3.51 2.25 5.95
C ALA A 202 2.77 3.59 6.18
N GLY A 203 3.35 4.72 5.82
CA GLY A 203 2.75 6.02 6.03
C GLY A 203 2.30 6.20 7.49
N SER A 204 1.03 6.47 7.69
CA SER A 204 0.42 6.56 9.03
C SER A 204 0.11 5.20 9.68
N GLY A 205 0.57 4.08 9.12
CA GLY A 205 0.49 2.74 9.71
C GLY A 205 -0.87 2.04 9.57
N THR A 206 -1.71 2.39 8.59
CA THR A 206 -3.06 1.84 8.48
C THR A 206 -3.07 0.32 8.26
N THR A 207 -2.18 -0.20 7.41
CA THR A 207 -2.00 -1.64 7.20
C THR A 207 -1.59 -2.34 8.50
N CYS A 208 -0.66 -1.76 9.23
CA CYS A 208 -0.16 -2.31 10.50
C CYS A 208 -1.26 -2.34 11.58
N VAL A 209 -2.05 -1.27 11.68
CA VAL A 209 -3.22 -1.19 12.59
C VAL A 209 -4.25 -2.26 12.23
N ALA A 210 -4.57 -2.42 10.94
CA ALA A 210 -5.51 -3.43 10.47
C ALA A 210 -5.01 -4.85 10.77
N ALA A 211 -3.74 -5.13 10.53
CA ALA A 211 -3.12 -6.41 10.86
C ALA A 211 -3.22 -6.72 12.36
N ALA A 212 -2.82 -5.76 13.22
CA ALA A 212 -2.91 -5.91 14.67
C ALA A 212 -4.33 -6.20 15.15
N ARG A 213 -5.32 -5.41 14.70
CA ARG A 213 -6.74 -5.58 15.08
C ARG A 213 -7.34 -6.92 14.66
N THR A 214 -6.79 -7.52 13.63
CA THR A 214 -7.29 -8.79 13.07
C THR A 214 -6.43 -9.99 13.40
N GLY A 215 -5.55 -9.89 14.42
CA GLY A 215 -4.74 -11.00 14.91
C GLY A 215 -3.60 -11.42 13.99
N ARG A 216 -3.13 -10.53 13.07
CA ARG A 216 -1.97 -10.76 12.24
C ARG A 216 -0.77 -10.02 12.80
N GLN A 217 0.42 -10.56 12.56
CA GLN A 217 1.67 -9.85 12.83
C GLN A 217 1.97 -8.89 11.68
N PHE A 218 2.69 -7.83 11.98
CA PHE A 218 3.02 -6.84 10.97
C PHE A 218 4.46 -6.36 11.06
N ILE A 219 4.94 -5.82 9.94
CA ILE A 219 6.16 -5.04 9.83
C ILE A 219 5.82 -3.85 8.94
N GLY A 220 5.94 -2.63 9.46
CA GLY A 220 5.83 -1.41 8.68
C GLY A 220 7.20 -0.79 8.47
N ILE A 221 7.43 -0.17 7.31
CA ILE A 221 8.60 0.66 7.07
C ILE A 221 8.13 2.02 6.59
N GLU A 222 8.61 3.08 7.24
CA GLU A 222 8.28 4.45 6.85
C GLU A 222 9.54 5.31 6.85
N LYS A 223 9.74 6.03 5.75
CA LYS A 223 10.95 6.84 5.55
C LYS A 223 10.87 8.20 6.23
N MET A 224 9.68 8.74 6.38
CA MET A 224 9.47 10.07 6.96
C MET A 224 9.19 9.97 8.44
N SER A 225 10.03 10.64 9.25
CA SER A 225 9.93 10.63 10.71
C SER A 225 8.56 11.09 11.23
N GLU A 226 7.96 12.08 10.58
CA GLU A 226 6.64 12.60 10.96
C GLU A 226 5.54 11.52 10.82
N TYR A 227 5.51 10.81 9.70
CA TYR A 227 4.54 9.73 9.49
C TYR A 227 4.85 8.50 10.33
N HIS A 228 6.13 8.18 10.52
CA HIS A 228 6.57 7.14 11.46
C HIS A 228 6.05 7.42 12.88
N ALA A 229 6.20 8.65 13.37
CA ALA A 229 5.68 9.04 14.69
C ALA A 229 4.16 8.88 14.79
N VAL A 230 3.41 9.26 13.73
CA VAL A 230 1.95 9.06 13.66
C VAL A 230 1.60 7.58 13.70
N ALA A 231 2.28 6.74 12.91
CA ALA A 231 2.05 5.30 12.89
C ALA A 231 2.30 4.66 14.26
N CYS A 232 3.42 4.99 14.91
CA CYS A 232 3.75 4.51 16.25
C CYS A 232 2.73 4.95 17.31
N LYS A 233 2.21 6.17 17.22
CA LYS A 233 1.15 6.65 18.12
C LYS A 233 -0.14 5.83 17.94
N ARG A 234 -0.61 5.68 16.70
CA ARG A 234 -1.82 4.91 16.39
C ARG A 234 -1.73 3.46 16.85
N LEU A 235 -0.59 2.82 16.68
CA LEU A 235 -0.38 1.45 17.14
C LEU A 235 -0.45 1.34 18.66
N ARG A 236 0.17 2.25 19.41
CA ARG A 236 0.04 2.28 20.88
C ARG A 236 -1.40 2.48 21.38
N GLU A 237 -2.24 3.13 20.60
CA GLU A 237 -3.66 3.34 20.92
C GLU A 237 -4.53 2.14 20.48
N THR A 238 -3.96 1.21 19.71
CA THR A 238 -4.67 0.05 19.15
C THR A 238 -4.36 -1.25 19.90
N ILE A 239 -3.11 -1.41 20.34
CA ILE A 239 -2.58 -2.59 21.05
C ILE A 239 -2.45 -2.26 22.54
#